data_046aad18084f061e29180f942a048ac7
#
_entry.id   046aad18084f061e29180f942a048ac7
#
_cell.length_a   1.000
_cell.length_b   1.000
_cell.length_c   1.000
_cell.angle_alpha   90.00
_cell.angle_beta   90.00
_cell.angle_gamma   90.00
#
_symmetry.space_group_name_H-M   'P 1'
#
loop_
_entity.id
_entity.type
_entity.pdbx_description
1 polymer ?
#
loop_
_entity_poly.entity_id
_entity_poly.type
_entity_poly.pdbx_seq_one_letter_code
_entity_poly.pdbx_strand_id
1 'polypeptide(L)'
;MNTNGIRHAMDPEAAREVRLAGCNNLYLSFDGVTARTNPKNHWEIPYALDSCRKTGTTVVFVPTVIKSINDHELGGIIRYAQKNMDVVHAVNFQPVSLTGRMGKSEREKYRITVPDCVQRIEEQTDGQVTVDDWFPVPSCMPLTNVIEAFSSKPKYELSIHFACGAGTYIFEDADTKKFVPLTKFCDIQGMLELFEDKAEEIRSGKNKYFTMLEVVRKLKGFVDSKKQPAGLDLAKMFGNILMKRSFDSVGSWHVKGLFLGMMHFQDKYNEDLERLQRCDIHYVTPDLRIVPFCAFNVIPEWYRDRIQKKYSITVEEWEEREGVKLEDGLYRGLMRRGAGDELAAGCAKSQMFHDASQATM
;
A
#
# COMPACT_ATOMS: atom_id res chain seq x y z
N MET A 1 8.95 3.65 4.69
CA MET A 1 8.77 4.03 6.13
C MET A 1 7.28 4.12 6.43
N ASN A 2 6.82 3.58 7.57
CA ASN A 2 5.42 3.74 8.02
C ASN A 2 5.29 5.01 8.86
N THR A 3 4.27 5.84 8.60
CA THR A 3 4.08 7.12 9.30
C THR A 3 2.61 7.57 9.25
N ASN A 4 2.23 8.43 10.21
CA ASN A 4 0.99 9.19 10.13
C ASN A 4 1.15 10.50 9.32
N GLY A 5 2.34 10.81 8.84
CA GLY A 5 2.63 11.96 7.98
C GLY A 5 2.68 13.31 8.68
N ILE A 6 2.37 13.40 9.97
CA ILE A 6 2.29 14.67 10.69
C ILE A 6 3.61 15.45 10.62
N ARG A 7 4.74 14.78 10.87
CA ARG A 7 6.04 15.44 10.81
C ARG A 7 6.37 15.91 9.37
N HIS A 8 6.02 15.12 8.35
CA HIS A 8 6.19 15.52 6.95
C HIS A 8 5.33 16.73 6.57
N ALA A 9 4.14 16.84 7.16
CA ALA A 9 3.26 17.98 6.94
C ALA A 9 3.77 19.27 7.61
N MET A 10 4.34 19.12 8.81
CA MET A 10 4.73 20.26 9.66
C MET A 10 6.17 20.71 9.46
N ASP A 11 7.04 19.83 9.00
CA ASP A 11 8.47 20.03 8.85
C ASP A 11 8.96 19.50 7.49
N PRO A 12 8.95 20.36 6.45
CA PRO A 12 9.42 19.97 5.12
C PRO A 12 10.90 19.57 5.08
N GLU A 13 11.73 20.11 6.00
CA GLU A 13 13.15 19.72 6.05
C GLU A 13 13.31 18.29 6.59
N ALA A 14 12.52 17.90 7.61
CA ALA A 14 12.50 16.51 8.05
C ALA A 14 12.07 15.54 6.93
N ALA A 15 11.13 15.95 6.07
CA ALA A 15 10.76 15.15 4.89
C ALA A 15 11.94 14.98 3.92
N ARG A 16 12.72 16.04 3.71
CA ARG A 16 13.93 16.03 2.89
C ARG A 16 15.03 15.13 3.49
N GLU A 17 15.27 15.25 4.78
CA GLU A 17 16.25 14.41 5.49
C GLU A 17 15.91 12.91 5.37
N VAL A 18 14.63 12.55 5.56
CA VAL A 18 14.14 11.17 5.40
C VAL A 18 14.38 10.68 3.97
N ARG A 19 14.16 11.53 2.97
CA ARG A 19 14.43 11.18 1.57
C ARG A 19 15.92 10.98 1.31
N LEU A 20 16.79 11.86 1.82
CA LEU A 20 18.22 11.78 1.70
C LEU A 20 18.82 10.55 2.44
N ALA A 21 18.19 10.14 3.54
CA ALA A 21 18.53 8.90 4.25
C ALA A 21 18.17 7.62 3.46
N GLY A 22 17.59 7.77 2.24
CA GLY A 22 17.27 6.65 1.35
C GLY A 22 15.83 6.16 1.40
N CYS A 23 14.93 6.83 2.13
CA CYS A 23 13.52 6.49 2.14
C CYS A 23 12.84 6.98 0.85
N ASN A 24 12.50 6.05 -0.04
CA ASN A 24 11.89 6.35 -1.32
C ASN A 24 10.35 6.31 -1.28
N ASN A 25 9.79 5.61 -0.29
CA ASN A 25 8.35 5.35 -0.22
C ASN A 25 7.82 5.46 1.22
N LEU A 26 6.71 6.17 1.39
CA LEU A 26 5.99 6.26 2.65
C LEU A 26 4.73 5.39 2.62
N TYR A 27 4.56 4.56 3.63
CA TYR A 27 3.30 3.94 3.98
C TYR A 27 2.58 4.90 4.92
N LEU A 28 1.65 5.67 4.35
CA LEU A 28 0.97 6.77 5.02
C LEU A 28 -0.38 6.32 5.56
N SER A 29 -0.57 6.40 6.87
CA SER A 29 -1.85 6.11 7.49
C SER A 29 -2.93 7.07 6.98
N PHE A 30 -3.98 6.53 6.38
CA PHE A 30 -5.08 7.29 5.78
C PHE A 30 -6.38 6.48 5.87
N ASP A 31 -7.09 6.58 6.98
CA ASP A 31 -8.21 5.69 7.30
C ASP A 31 -9.55 6.11 6.67
N GLY A 32 -9.61 7.28 6.02
CA GLY A 32 -10.80 7.77 5.35
C GLY A 32 -10.66 9.19 4.82
N VAL A 33 -11.63 9.62 4.04
CA VAL A 33 -11.66 10.94 3.38
C VAL A 33 -12.32 12.03 4.23
N THR A 34 -12.92 11.67 5.36
CA THR A 34 -13.55 12.62 6.28
C THR A 34 -12.77 12.76 7.58
N ALA A 35 -12.93 13.89 8.28
CA ALA A 35 -12.33 14.08 9.59
C ALA A 35 -12.86 13.08 10.65
N ARG A 36 -14.04 12.53 10.43
CA ARG A 36 -14.65 11.51 11.30
C ARG A 36 -13.93 10.16 11.19
N THR A 37 -13.63 9.74 9.97
CA THR A 37 -13.04 8.43 9.67
C THR A 37 -11.51 8.47 9.72
N ASN A 38 -10.91 9.65 9.54
CA ASN A 38 -9.48 9.88 9.66
C ASN A 38 -9.12 10.98 10.70
N PRO A 39 -9.49 10.83 11.98
CA PRO A 39 -9.38 11.91 12.98
C PRO A 39 -7.95 12.26 13.38
N LYS A 40 -6.97 11.38 13.07
CA LYS A 40 -5.59 11.52 13.57
C LYS A 40 -4.74 12.47 12.74
N ASN A 41 -5.00 12.58 11.43
CA ASN A 41 -4.15 13.35 10.51
C ASN A 41 -4.91 13.89 9.28
N HIS A 42 -6.23 13.99 9.36
CA HIS A 42 -7.05 14.44 8.22
C HIS A 42 -6.56 15.75 7.61
N TRP A 43 -6.29 16.74 8.45
CA TRP A 43 -5.89 18.08 8.02
C TRP A 43 -4.42 18.16 7.56
N GLU A 44 -3.59 17.23 8.00
CA GLU A 44 -2.17 17.16 7.68
C GLU A 44 -1.88 16.46 6.35
N ILE A 45 -2.78 15.60 5.88
CA ILE A 45 -2.56 14.79 4.66
C ILE A 45 -2.19 15.62 3.43
N PRO A 46 -2.90 16.71 3.06
CA PRO A 46 -2.54 17.50 1.89
C PRO A 46 -1.12 18.07 1.95
N TYR A 47 -0.70 18.50 3.15
CA TYR A 47 0.64 19.06 3.36
C TYR A 47 1.72 17.97 3.34
N ALA A 48 1.43 16.80 3.90
CA ALA A 48 2.31 15.65 3.83
C ALA A 48 2.54 15.21 2.38
N LEU A 49 1.48 15.14 1.56
CA LEU A 49 1.58 14.83 0.13
C LEU A 49 2.38 15.89 -0.62
N ASP A 50 2.20 17.17 -0.29
CA ASP A 50 2.96 18.27 -0.90
C ASP A 50 4.46 18.17 -0.60
N SER A 51 4.81 17.86 0.65
CA SER A 51 6.19 17.61 1.04
C SER A 51 6.78 16.39 0.32
N CYS A 52 6.00 15.33 0.14
CA CYS A 52 6.40 14.17 -0.64
C CYS A 52 6.65 14.51 -2.12
N ARG A 53 5.79 15.34 -2.74
CA ARG A 53 5.99 15.84 -4.12
C ARG A 53 7.32 16.59 -4.24
N LYS A 54 7.58 17.52 -3.33
CA LYS A 54 8.79 18.35 -3.32
C LYS A 54 10.07 17.53 -3.14
N THR A 55 9.99 16.43 -2.40
CA THR A 55 11.15 15.56 -2.12
C THR A 55 11.31 14.40 -3.11
N GLY A 56 10.32 14.15 -3.97
CA GLY A 56 10.29 12.99 -4.86
C GLY A 56 10.08 11.67 -4.10
N THR A 57 9.40 11.72 -2.95
CA THR A 57 9.03 10.54 -2.17
C THR A 57 7.65 10.06 -2.60
N THR A 58 7.51 8.78 -2.91
CA THR A 58 6.22 8.19 -3.27
C THR A 58 5.42 7.78 -2.04
N VAL A 59 4.11 7.64 -2.18
CA VAL A 59 3.19 7.34 -1.08
C VAL A 59 2.33 6.13 -1.39
N VAL A 60 2.15 5.28 -0.40
CA VAL A 60 1.13 4.24 -0.32
C VAL A 60 0.16 4.61 0.79
N PHE A 61 -1.11 4.78 0.50
CA PHE A 61 -2.12 4.92 1.55
C PHE A 61 -2.37 3.57 2.22
N VAL A 62 -2.44 3.59 3.55
CA VAL A 62 -2.62 2.38 4.36
C VAL A 62 -3.82 2.55 5.29
N PRO A 63 -5.06 2.44 4.76
CA PRO A 63 -6.26 2.51 5.58
C PRO A 63 -6.45 1.23 6.38
N THR A 64 -6.67 1.36 7.69
CA THR A 64 -7.21 0.27 8.51
C THR A 64 -8.72 0.27 8.34
N VAL A 65 -9.25 -0.79 7.73
CA VAL A 65 -10.69 -0.88 7.43
C VAL A 65 -11.42 -1.53 8.60
N ILE A 66 -12.41 -0.82 9.14
CA ILE A 66 -13.21 -1.27 10.28
C ILE A 66 -14.69 -1.21 9.88
N LYS A 67 -15.38 -2.35 9.97
CA LYS A 67 -16.81 -2.44 9.67
C LYS A 67 -17.61 -1.40 10.48
N SER A 68 -18.54 -0.74 9.82
CA SER A 68 -19.42 0.30 10.39
C SER A 68 -18.71 1.59 10.85
N ILE A 69 -17.39 1.72 10.63
CA ILE A 69 -16.63 2.93 10.93
C ILE A 69 -16.23 3.66 9.64
N ASN A 70 -15.49 3.00 8.75
CA ASN A 70 -14.96 3.57 7.52
C ASN A 70 -15.09 2.66 6.29
N ASP A 71 -15.74 1.50 6.41
CA ASP A 71 -15.97 0.56 5.32
C ASP A 71 -16.86 1.11 4.19
N HIS A 72 -17.52 2.23 4.43
CA HIS A 72 -18.32 2.97 3.45
C HIS A 72 -17.51 4.02 2.66
N GLU A 73 -16.23 4.23 2.97
CA GLU A 73 -15.36 5.22 2.32
C GLU A 73 -14.28 4.63 1.41
N LEU A 74 -14.28 3.31 1.15
CA LEU A 74 -13.21 2.66 0.37
C LEU A 74 -13.11 3.22 -1.05
N GLY A 75 -14.25 3.40 -1.73
CA GLY A 75 -14.31 4.05 -3.03
C GLY A 75 -13.86 5.52 -2.98
N GLY A 76 -14.17 6.23 -1.90
CA GLY A 76 -13.70 7.60 -1.67
C GLY A 76 -12.19 7.67 -1.53
N ILE A 77 -11.59 6.73 -0.79
CA ILE A 77 -10.13 6.61 -0.64
C ILE A 77 -9.46 6.36 -1.99
N ILE A 78 -10.01 5.45 -2.81
CA ILE A 78 -9.50 5.16 -4.16
C ILE A 78 -9.56 6.42 -5.04
N ARG A 79 -10.69 7.13 -5.06
CA ARG A 79 -10.83 8.38 -5.82
C ARG A 79 -9.89 9.48 -5.34
N TYR A 80 -9.64 9.57 -4.04
CA TYR A 80 -8.67 10.52 -3.49
C TYR A 80 -7.24 10.15 -3.89
N ALA A 81 -6.88 8.88 -3.87
CA ALA A 81 -5.60 8.39 -4.37
C ALA A 81 -5.43 8.69 -5.86
N GLN A 82 -6.47 8.45 -6.69
CA GLN A 82 -6.48 8.77 -8.11
C GLN A 82 -6.17 10.24 -8.39
N LYS A 83 -6.80 11.16 -7.65
CA LYS A 83 -6.54 12.60 -7.79
C LYS A 83 -5.10 13.00 -7.44
N ASN A 84 -4.36 12.14 -6.76
CA ASN A 84 -3.00 12.37 -6.30
C ASN A 84 -1.99 11.34 -6.85
N MET A 85 -2.29 10.70 -7.99
CA MET A 85 -1.42 9.66 -8.58
C MET A 85 -0.02 10.15 -8.96
N ASP A 86 0.19 11.43 -9.02
CA ASP A 86 1.50 12.03 -9.18
C ASP A 86 2.45 11.72 -7.99
N VAL A 87 1.90 11.40 -6.83
CA VAL A 87 2.64 11.07 -5.61
C VAL A 87 2.14 9.81 -4.93
N VAL A 88 0.83 9.48 -5.05
CA VAL A 88 0.22 8.29 -4.44
C VAL A 88 0.16 7.17 -5.48
N HIS A 89 0.92 6.11 -5.27
CA HIS A 89 1.05 5.01 -6.24
C HIS A 89 0.27 3.76 -5.84
N ALA A 90 -0.20 3.70 -4.60
CA ALA A 90 -0.96 2.55 -4.12
C ALA A 90 -1.92 2.90 -2.97
N VAL A 91 -2.95 2.09 -2.83
CA VAL A 91 -3.77 2.00 -1.61
C VAL A 91 -3.71 0.55 -1.14
N ASN A 92 -3.21 0.32 0.07
CA ASN A 92 -3.13 -1.00 0.68
C ASN A 92 -4.11 -1.10 1.85
N PHE A 93 -5.31 -1.55 1.59
CA PHE A 93 -6.37 -1.71 2.59
C PHE A 93 -6.01 -2.81 3.58
N GLN A 94 -6.19 -2.53 4.86
CA GLN A 94 -5.91 -3.48 5.94
C GLN A 94 -7.19 -3.74 6.74
N PRO A 95 -7.95 -4.81 6.41
CA PRO A 95 -9.03 -5.26 7.28
C PRO A 95 -8.54 -5.38 8.72
N VAL A 96 -9.28 -4.85 9.67
CA VAL A 96 -8.86 -4.75 11.06
C VAL A 96 -8.56 -6.10 11.69
N SER A 97 -7.42 -6.20 12.35
CA SER A 97 -7.07 -7.34 13.21
C SER A 97 -7.44 -7.03 14.66
N LEU A 98 -8.09 -7.96 15.33
CA LEU A 98 -8.59 -7.78 16.70
C LEU A 98 -7.46 -8.04 17.71
N THR A 99 -6.44 -7.19 17.65
CA THR A 99 -5.25 -7.22 18.50
C THR A 99 -5.13 -5.91 19.30
N GLY A 100 -4.27 -5.91 20.30
CA GLY A 100 -3.99 -4.70 21.08
C GLY A 100 -5.20 -4.26 21.92
N ARG A 101 -5.72 -3.06 21.64
CA ARG A 101 -6.77 -2.42 22.44
C ARG A 101 -8.20 -2.85 22.09
N MET A 102 -8.40 -3.55 20.99
CA MET A 102 -9.73 -3.99 20.57
C MET A 102 -10.18 -5.23 21.34
N GLY A 103 -11.30 -5.14 22.04
CA GLY A 103 -11.84 -6.22 22.89
C GLY A 103 -12.59 -7.29 22.10
N LYS A 104 -12.77 -8.47 22.73
CA LYS A 104 -13.51 -9.60 22.13
C LYS A 104 -14.97 -9.27 21.81
N SER A 105 -15.62 -8.49 22.68
CA SER A 105 -17.04 -8.09 22.54
C SER A 105 -17.32 -7.24 21.30
N GLU A 106 -16.29 -6.61 20.74
CA GLU A 106 -16.42 -5.76 19.57
C GLU A 106 -16.19 -6.50 18.25
N ARG A 107 -15.77 -7.78 18.30
CA ARG A 107 -15.42 -8.57 17.13
C ARG A 107 -16.54 -8.62 16.08
N GLU A 108 -17.74 -8.98 16.48
CA GLU A 108 -18.88 -9.12 15.55
C GLU A 108 -19.27 -7.76 14.94
N LYS A 109 -19.14 -6.71 15.72
CA LYS A 109 -19.45 -5.36 15.29
C LYS A 109 -18.46 -4.80 14.30
N TYR A 110 -17.16 -5.05 14.49
CA TYR A 110 -16.09 -4.34 13.79
C TYR A 110 -15.29 -5.20 12.82
N ARG A 111 -15.41 -6.55 12.90
CA ARG A 111 -14.70 -7.44 11.99
C ARG A 111 -15.17 -7.25 10.55
N ILE A 112 -14.19 -7.11 9.68
CA ILE A 112 -14.33 -7.12 8.23
C ILE A 112 -13.22 -8.00 7.65
N THR A 113 -13.50 -8.67 6.54
CA THR A 113 -12.56 -9.57 5.87
C THR A 113 -12.13 -9.02 4.50
N VAL A 114 -11.14 -9.65 3.86
CA VAL A 114 -10.74 -9.29 2.50
C VAL A 114 -11.92 -9.38 1.51
N PRO A 115 -12.70 -10.49 1.45
CA PRO A 115 -13.88 -10.55 0.60
C PRO A 115 -14.90 -9.44 0.85
N ASP A 116 -15.17 -9.11 2.12
CA ASP A 116 -16.09 -8.02 2.45
C ASP A 116 -15.59 -6.67 1.89
N CYS A 117 -14.29 -6.38 2.03
CA CYS A 117 -13.68 -5.15 1.50
C CYS A 117 -13.75 -5.10 -0.02
N VAL A 118 -13.50 -6.23 -0.71
CA VAL A 118 -13.58 -6.33 -2.17
C VAL A 118 -15.01 -6.02 -2.65
N GLN A 119 -16.02 -6.61 -1.99
CA GLN A 119 -17.44 -6.32 -2.30
C GLN A 119 -17.78 -4.85 -2.07
N ARG A 120 -17.31 -4.25 -0.97
CA ARG A 120 -17.50 -2.81 -0.71
C ARG A 120 -16.85 -1.93 -1.78
N ILE A 121 -15.68 -2.31 -2.27
CA ILE A 121 -15.02 -1.59 -3.37
C ILE A 121 -15.84 -1.71 -4.65
N GLU A 122 -16.34 -2.89 -4.98
CA GLU A 122 -17.21 -3.07 -6.16
C GLU A 122 -18.47 -2.20 -6.07
N GLU A 123 -19.18 -2.23 -4.94
CA GLU A 123 -20.35 -1.39 -4.69
C GLU A 123 -20.02 0.11 -4.82
N GLN A 124 -18.93 0.56 -4.22
CA GLN A 124 -18.54 1.99 -4.13
C GLN A 124 -17.81 2.51 -5.37
N THR A 125 -17.45 1.64 -6.30
CA THR A 125 -16.88 1.99 -7.61
C THR A 125 -17.87 1.76 -8.75
N ASP A 126 -19.17 1.56 -8.44
CA ASP A 126 -20.22 1.31 -9.42
C ASP A 126 -19.88 0.14 -10.37
N GLY A 127 -19.30 -0.94 -9.82
CA GLY A 127 -18.88 -2.12 -10.57
C GLY A 127 -17.67 -1.92 -11.49
N GLN A 128 -16.95 -0.81 -11.37
CA GLN A 128 -15.75 -0.58 -12.17
C GLN A 128 -14.61 -1.51 -11.76
N VAL A 129 -14.49 -1.81 -10.46
CA VAL A 129 -13.54 -2.78 -9.89
C VAL A 129 -14.34 -3.90 -9.26
N THR A 130 -14.36 -5.06 -9.88
CA THR A 130 -15.19 -6.21 -9.47
C THR A 130 -14.39 -7.21 -8.63
N VAL A 131 -15.09 -8.18 -8.02
CA VAL A 131 -14.42 -9.27 -7.26
C VAL A 131 -13.45 -10.09 -8.13
N ASP A 132 -13.73 -10.22 -9.42
CA ASP A 132 -12.91 -11.00 -10.37
C ASP A 132 -11.61 -10.29 -10.77
N ASP A 133 -11.43 -9.03 -10.38
CA ASP A 133 -10.25 -8.25 -10.73
C ASP A 133 -9.09 -8.45 -9.75
N TRP A 134 -9.28 -9.20 -8.67
CA TRP A 134 -8.30 -9.39 -7.61
C TRP A 134 -7.56 -10.70 -7.69
N PHE A 135 -6.25 -10.65 -7.48
CA PHE A 135 -5.37 -11.83 -7.42
C PHE A 135 -4.72 -11.95 -6.05
N PRO A 136 -4.61 -13.17 -5.50
CA PRO A 136 -3.78 -13.41 -4.32
C PRO A 136 -2.34 -12.95 -4.57
N VAL A 137 -1.67 -12.41 -3.55
CA VAL A 137 -0.28 -11.91 -3.69
C VAL A 137 0.68 -12.92 -4.30
N PRO A 138 0.65 -14.23 -3.94
CA PRO A 138 1.55 -15.22 -4.54
C PRO A 138 1.41 -15.40 -6.06
N SER A 139 0.29 -14.98 -6.64
CA SER A 139 0.12 -15.02 -8.10
C SER A 139 1.17 -14.18 -8.85
N CYS A 140 1.84 -13.24 -8.17
CA CYS A 140 2.89 -12.42 -8.76
C CYS A 140 4.28 -13.10 -8.79
N MET A 141 4.45 -14.29 -8.20
CA MET A 141 5.75 -15.00 -8.17
C MET A 141 6.38 -15.19 -9.55
N PRO A 142 5.64 -15.59 -10.62
CA PRO A 142 6.22 -15.73 -11.95
C PRO A 142 6.88 -14.46 -12.49
N LEU A 143 6.31 -13.28 -12.16
CA LEU A 143 6.92 -12.00 -12.52
C LEU A 143 8.26 -11.79 -11.79
N THR A 144 8.33 -12.13 -10.52
CA THR A 144 9.58 -12.07 -9.75
C THR A 144 10.61 -13.05 -10.28
N ASN A 145 10.20 -14.30 -10.57
CA ASN A 145 11.04 -15.34 -11.11
C ASN A 145 11.69 -14.94 -12.45
N VAL A 146 10.91 -14.38 -13.38
CA VAL A 146 11.45 -13.97 -14.68
C VAL A 146 12.40 -12.77 -14.56
N ILE A 147 12.11 -11.81 -13.67
CA ILE A 147 13.00 -10.66 -13.41
C ILE A 147 14.32 -11.14 -12.78
N GLU A 148 14.27 -12.09 -11.86
CA GLU A 148 15.45 -12.72 -11.26
C GLU A 148 16.29 -13.44 -12.30
N ALA A 149 15.67 -14.29 -13.13
CA ALA A 149 16.34 -15.00 -14.20
C ALA A 149 17.04 -14.05 -15.19
N PHE A 150 16.40 -12.97 -15.60
CA PHE A 150 17.00 -11.98 -16.49
C PHE A 150 18.10 -11.15 -15.82
N SER A 151 17.90 -10.74 -14.56
CA SER A 151 18.87 -9.88 -13.86
C SER A 151 20.06 -10.65 -13.28
N SER A 152 19.93 -11.97 -13.11
CA SER A 152 20.86 -12.82 -12.37
C SER A 152 21.14 -12.31 -10.95
N LYS A 153 20.14 -11.68 -10.34
CA LYS A 153 20.21 -11.13 -8.97
C LYS A 153 18.98 -11.60 -8.20
N PRO A 154 19.16 -12.12 -6.99
CA PRO A 154 18.04 -12.52 -6.14
C PRO A 154 17.02 -11.39 -6.01
N LYS A 155 15.75 -11.72 -6.08
CA LYS A 155 14.63 -10.83 -5.88
C LYS A 155 13.80 -11.30 -4.70
N TYR A 156 13.05 -10.36 -4.15
CA TYR A 156 12.12 -10.68 -3.09
C TYR A 156 10.97 -11.50 -3.65
N GLU A 157 10.81 -12.72 -3.17
CA GLU A 157 9.69 -13.57 -3.54
C GLU A 157 8.45 -13.18 -2.74
N LEU A 158 7.33 -12.99 -3.43
CA LEU A 158 6.03 -12.72 -2.82
C LEU A 158 5.31 -14.04 -2.50
N SER A 159 5.98 -14.90 -1.72
CA SER A 159 5.56 -16.28 -1.45
C SER A 159 4.65 -16.44 -0.22
N ILE A 160 4.10 -15.34 0.29
CA ILE A 160 3.16 -15.36 1.41
C ILE A 160 1.98 -16.30 1.16
N HIS A 161 1.31 -16.73 2.20
CA HIS A 161 0.10 -17.51 2.07
C HIS A 161 -0.99 -16.74 1.31
N PHE A 162 -1.73 -17.40 0.41
CA PHE A 162 -2.74 -16.76 -0.46
C PHE A 162 -3.81 -15.98 0.32
N ALA A 163 -4.18 -16.43 1.53
CA ALA A 163 -5.16 -15.76 2.39
C ALA A 163 -4.61 -14.52 3.14
N CYS A 164 -3.31 -14.19 2.98
CA CYS A 164 -2.74 -13.02 3.63
C CYS A 164 -3.12 -11.72 2.92
N GLY A 165 -3.32 -11.76 1.60
CA GLY A 165 -3.66 -10.58 0.85
C GLY A 165 -3.92 -10.83 -0.63
N ALA A 166 -4.49 -9.81 -1.26
CA ALA A 166 -4.77 -9.78 -2.69
C ALA A 166 -4.41 -8.41 -3.25
N GLY A 167 -4.28 -8.31 -4.56
CA GLY A 167 -3.99 -7.05 -5.22
C GLY A 167 -4.52 -7.00 -6.64
N THR A 168 -4.68 -5.78 -7.14
CA THR A 168 -4.99 -5.48 -8.54
C THR A 168 -4.37 -4.16 -8.94
N TYR A 169 -4.27 -3.92 -10.24
CA TYR A 169 -3.94 -2.60 -10.79
C TYR A 169 -5.16 -2.03 -11.52
N ILE A 170 -5.43 -0.76 -11.27
CA ILE A 170 -6.43 0.02 -11.99
C ILE A 170 -5.76 1.17 -12.72
N PHE A 171 -6.31 1.52 -13.87
CA PHE A 171 -5.84 2.63 -14.70
C PHE A 171 -6.98 3.61 -14.92
N GLU A 172 -6.67 4.89 -15.01
CA GLU A 172 -7.66 5.88 -15.39
C GLU A 172 -7.77 5.94 -16.91
N ASP A 173 -8.98 5.78 -17.42
CA ASP A 173 -9.26 6.09 -18.81
C ASP A 173 -9.27 7.63 -19.02
N ALA A 174 -8.44 8.12 -19.92
CA ALA A 174 -8.22 9.55 -20.08
C ALA A 174 -9.48 10.31 -20.54
N ASP A 175 -10.37 9.64 -21.27
CA ASP A 175 -11.57 10.26 -21.85
C ASP A 175 -12.76 10.20 -20.87
N THR A 176 -12.99 9.05 -20.26
CA THR A 176 -14.16 8.81 -19.39
C THR A 176 -13.91 9.05 -17.91
N LYS A 177 -12.63 9.15 -17.52
CA LYS A 177 -12.18 9.25 -16.10
C LYS A 177 -12.59 8.07 -15.23
N LYS A 178 -13.03 6.96 -15.83
CA LYS A 178 -13.39 5.73 -15.12
C LYS A 178 -12.16 4.90 -14.79
N PHE A 179 -12.29 4.07 -13.76
CA PHE A 179 -11.32 3.04 -13.46
C PHE A 179 -11.45 1.86 -14.42
N VAL A 180 -10.34 1.41 -14.96
CA VAL A 180 -10.26 0.21 -15.78
C VAL A 180 -9.23 -0.73 -15.17
N PRO A 181 -9.66 -1.81 -14.52
CA PRO A 181 -8.75 -2.85 -14.00
C PRO A 181 -7.92 -3.49 -15.11
N LEU A 182 -6.70 -3.87 -14.77
CA LEU A 182 -5.77 -4.54 -15.69
C LEU A 182 -6.38 -5.79 -16.33
N THR A 183 -7.18 -6.52 -15.60
CA THR A 183 -7.92 -7.73 -16.02
C THR A 183 -8.87 -7.51 -17.19
N LYS A 184 -9.40 -6.31 -17.36
CA LYS A 184 -10.38 -6.01 -18.41
C LYS A 184 -9.77 -5.93 -19.82
N PHE A 185 -8.45 -5.76 -19.91
CA PHE A 185 -7.73 -5.60 -21.18
C PHE A 185 -6.40 -6.35 -21.25
N CYS A 186 -6.04 -7.14 -20.23
CA CYS A 186 -4.83 -7.96 -20.21
C CYS A 186 -5.16 -9.38 -19.75
N ASP A 187 -4.73 -10.38 -20.52
CA ASP A 187 -4.70 -11.76 -20.08
C ASP A 187 -3.51 -11.95 -19.11
N ILE A 188 -3.79 -11.68 -17.83
CA ILE A 188 -2.79 -11.72 -16.76
C ILE A 188 -2.31 -13.15 -16.55
N GLN A 189 -3.22 -14.14 -16.57
CA GLN A 189 -2.86 -15.53 -16.33
C GLN A 189 -1.91 -16.06 -17.41
N GLY A 190 -2.26 -15.92 -18.68
CA GLY A 190 -1.40 -16.34 -19.78
C GLY A 190 -0.05 -15.62 -19.79
N MET A 191 -0.03 -14.35 -19.38
CA MET A 191 1.21 -13.58 -19.24
C MET A 191 2.10 -14.13 -18.10
N LEU A 192 1.52 -14.46 -16.95
CA LEU A 192 2.26 -15.04 -15.82
C LEU A 192 2.78 -16.43 -16.13
N GLU A 193 2.01 -17.27 -16.81
CA GLU A 193 2.45 -18.58 -17.32
C GLU A 193 3.64 -18.43 -18.27
N LEU A 194 3.58 -17.48 -19.21
CA LEU A 194 4.73 -17.16 -20.06
C LEU A 194 5.97 -16.77 -19.24
N PHE A 195 5.80 -15.98 -18.21
CA PHE A 195 6.93 -15.54 -17.38
C PHE A 195 7.57 -16.71 -16.64
N GLU A 196 6.79 -17.63 -16.09
CA GLU A 196 7.31 -18.82 -15.41
C GLU A 196 8.07 -19.72 -16.38
N ASP A 197 7.46 -20.03 -17.54
CA ASP A 197 8.12 -20.83 -18.59
C ASP A 197 9.45 -20.22 -19.01
N LYS A 198 9.50 -18.91 -19.19
CA LYS A 198 10.72 -18.22 -19.62
C LYS A 198 11.76 -18.09 -18.52
N ALA A 199 11.36 -18.00 -17.27
CA ALA A 199 12.27 -18.08 -16.14
C ALA A 199 12.95 -19.46 -16.08
N GLU A 200 12.18 -20.54 -16.26
CA GLU A 200 12.68 -21.90 -16.27
C GLU A 200 13.61 -22.18 -17.47
N GLU A 201 13.25 -21.70 -18.66
CA GLU A 201 14.11 -21.78 -19.86
C GLU A 201 15.49 -21.15 -19.61
N ILE A 202 15.55 -19.98 -18.96
CA ILE A 202 16.82 -19.32 -18.64
C ILE A 202 17.61 -20.09 -17.58
N ARG A 203 16.93 -20.59 -16.54
CA ARG A 203 17.55 -21.41 -15.50
C ARG A 203 18.12 -22.72 -16.08
N SER A 204 17.48 -23.25 -17.13
CA SER A 204 17.94 -24.45 -17.90
C SER A 204 19.06 -24.15 -18.89
N GLY A 205 19.58 -22.89 -18.95
CA GLY A 205 20.74 -22.53 -19.75
C GLY A 205 20.43 -21.89 -21.11
N LYS A 206 19.17 -21.56 -21.41
CA LYS A 206 18.86 -20.77 -22.62
C LYS A 206 19.43 -19.36 -22.52
N ASN A 207 19.78 -18.80 -23.67
CA ASN A 207 20.34 -17.47 -23.75
C ASN A 207 19.32 -16.40 -23.36
N LYS A 208 19.57 -15.70 -22.25
CA LYS A 208 18.67 -14.72 -21.66
C LYS A 208 18.31 -13.55 -22.59
N TYR A 209 19.20 -13.14 -23.50
CA TYR A 209 18.93 -12.04 -24.42
C TYR A 209 17.89 -12.43 -25.48
N PHE A 210 18.04 -13.63 -26.07
CA PHE A 210 17.05 -14.14 -27.03
C PHE A 210 15.70 -14.40 -26.36
N THR A 211 15.71 -15.00 -25.16
CA THR A 211 14.49 -15.24 -24.39
C THR A 211 13.78 -13.92 -24.04
N MET A 212 14.54 -12.87 -23.69
CA MET A 212 13.96 -11.54 -23.43
C MET A 212 13.27 -10.96 -24.66
N LEU A 213 13.90 -11.04 -25.85
CA LEU A 213 13.30 -10.56 -27.10
C LEU A 213 12.02 -11.33 -27.43
N GLU A 214 12.00 -12.63 -27.14
CA GLU A 214 10.81 -13.47 -27.32
C GLU A 214 9.68 -13.02 -26.38
N VAL A 215 9.97 -12.79 -25.09
CA VAL A 215 8.99 -12.27 -24.13
C VAL A 215 8.41 -10.95 -24.61
N VAL A 216 9.25 -9.95 -24.92
CA VAL A 216 8.80 -8.62 -25.38
C VAL A 216 7.90 -8.72 -26.62
N ARG A 217 8.25 -9.64 -27.55
CA ARG A 217 7.42 -9.85 -28.75
C ARG A 217 6.05 -10.44 -28.41
N LYS A 218 6.01 -11.42 -27.49
CA LYS A 218 4.77 -12.10 -27.10
C LYS A 218 3.85 -11.22 -26.22
N LEU A 219 4.40 -10.26 -25.47
CA LEU A 219 3.61 -9.41 -24.56
C LEU A 219 2.43 -8.71 -25.25
N LYS A 220 2.56 -8.33 -26.51
CA LYS A 220 1.47 -7.71 -27.27
C LYS A 220 0.25 -8.62 -27.44
N GLY A 221 0.46 -9.95 -27.45
CA GLY A 221 -0.61 -10.93 -27.59
C GLY A 221 -1.52 -11.05 -26.36
N PHE A 222 -1.05 -10.59 -25.18
CA PHE A 222 -1.82 -10.63 -23.95
C PHE A 222 -2.63 -9.34 -23.68
N VAL A 223 -2.49 -8.33 -24.53
CA VAL A 223 -3.14 -7.03 -24.35
C VAL A 223 -4.18 -6.80 -25.44
N ASP A 224 -5.44 -6.66 -25.03
CA ASP A 224 -6.51 -6.21 -25.92
C ASP A 224 -6.45 -4.68 -26.06
N SER A 225 -5.82 -4.24 -27.15
CA SER A 225 -5.62 -2.81 -27.42
C SER A 225 -6.92 -2.03 -27.65
N LYS A 226 -8.04 -2.71 -27.94
CA LYS A 226 -9.35 -2.08 -28.12
C LYS A 226 -10.05 -1.78 -26.79
N LYS A 227 -9.72 -2.57 -25.75
CA LYS A 227 -10.27 -2.38 -24.40
C LYS A 227 -9.33 -1.61 -23.48
N GLN A 228 -8.10 -1.40 -23.93
CA GLN A 228 -7.10 -0.66 -23.16
C GLN A 228 -7.54 0.79 -22.96
N PRO A 229 -7.37 1.35 -21.74
CA PRO A 229 -7.69 2.75 -21.47
C PRO A 229 -7.04 3.73 -22.45
N ALA A 230 -7.74 4.80 -22.80
CA ALA A 230 -7.18 5.86 -23.63
C ALA A 230 -5.90 6.45 -22.99
N GLY A 231 -4.88 6.63 -23.82
CA GLY A 231 -3.57 7.16 -23.39
C GLY A 231 -2.63 6.15 -22.72
N LEU A 232 -3.01 4.87 -22.63
CA LEU A 232 -2.16 3.79 -22.13
C LEU A 232 -1.60 2.97 -23.29
N ASP A 233 -0.33 2.54 -23.20
CA ASP A 233 0.28 1.53 -24.06
C ASP A 233 1.02 0.53 -23.16
N LEU A 234 0.27 -0.47 -22.68
CA LEU A 234 0.76 -1.44 -21.70
C LEU A 234 1.91 -2.27 -22.25
N ALA A 235 1.80 -2.74 -23.48
CA ALA A 235 2.84 -3.58 -24.10
C ALA A 235 4.17 -2.83 -24.25
N LYS A 236 4.12 -1.54 -24.60
CA LYS A 236 5.30 -0.66 -24.66
C LYS A 236 5.86 -0.41 -23.26
N MET A 237 5.01 -0.23 -22.27
CA MET A 237 5.44 -0.03 -20.86
C MET A 237 6.17 -1.27 -20.33
N PHE A 238 5.63 -2.46 -20.48
CA PHE A 238 6.29 -3.71 -20.12
C PHE A 238 7.60 -3.93 -20.86
N GLY A 239 7.60 -3.71 -22.18
CA GLY A 239 8.81 -3.78 -22.98
C GLY A 239 9.91 -2.86 -22.48
N ASN A 240 9.57 -1.63 -22.12
CA ASN A 240 10.52 -0.66 -21.57
C ASN A 240 11.07 -1.10 -20.19
N ILE A 241 10.24 -1.63 -19.32
CA ILE A 241 10.66 -2.13 -17.99
C ILE A 241 11.67 -3.27 -18.16
N LEU A 242 11.38 -4.23 -19.01
CA LEU A 242 12.25 -5.40 -19.23
C LEU A 242 13.56 -5.03 -19.93
N MET A 243 13.52 -4.11 -20.93
CA MET A 243 14.70 -3.75 -21.69
C MET A 243 15.60 -2.74 -20.99
N LYS A 244 15.03 -1.68 -20.39
CA LYS A 244 15.81 -0.59 -19.81
C LYS A 244 16.30 -0.88 -18.41
N ARG A 245 15.60 -1.76 -17.66
CA ARG A 245 15.94 -2.14 -16.27
C ARG A 245 16.19 -0.94 -15.33
N SER A 246 15.63 0.22 -15.65
CA SER A 246 15.83 1.44 -14.90
C SER A 246 14.63 1.72 -13.98
N PHE A 247 14.89 2.39 -12.85
CA PHE A 247 13.83 2.85 -11.96
C PHE A 247 12.84 3.80 -12.66
N ASP A 248 13.31 4.60 -13.61
CA ASP A 248 12.45 5.52 -14.38
C ASP A 248 11.41 4.78 -15.23
N SER A 249 11.76 3.61 -15.77
CA SER A 249 10.79 2.81 -16.55
C SER A 249 9.72 2.15 -15.67
N VAL A 250 10.06 1.80 -14.42
CA VAL A 250 9.09 1.35 -13.41
C VAL A 250 8.26 2.53 -12.91
N GLY A 251 8.88 3.71 -12.74
CA GLY A 251 8.18 4.95 -12.36
C GLY A 251 7.07 5.32 -13.33
N SER A 252 7.28 5.14 -14.64
CA SER A 252 6.24 5.41 -15.66
C SER A 252 4.99 4.53 -15.53
N TRP A 253 5.12 3.34 -14.97
CA TRP A 253 4.00 2.45 -14.64
C TRP A 253 3.12 3.06 -13.55
N HIS A 254 3.74 3.49 -12.44
CA HIS A 254 3.03 4.01 -11.29
C HIS A 254 2.43 5.41 -11.50
N VAL A 255 2.90 6.16 -12.49
CA VAL A 255 2.28 7.45 -12.86
C VAL A 255 0.93 7.26 -13.57
N LYS A 256 0.72 6.09 -14.21
CA LYS A 256 -0.50 5.79 -14.98
C LYS A 256 -1.41 4.77 -14.31
N GLY A 257 -0.89 3.96 -13.41
CA GLY A 257 -1.62 2.89 -12.74
C GLY A 257 -1.58 3.04 -11.23
N LEU A 258 -2.71 2.86 -10.59
CA LEU A 258 -2.85 2.80 -9.13
C LEU A 258 -2.92 1.33 -8.69
N PHE A 259 -1.99 0.92 -7.83
CA PHE A 259 -2.08 -0.39 -7.21
C PHE A 259 -3.10 -0.38 -6.08
N LEU A 260 -4.03 -1.31 -6.10
CA LEU A 260 -4.93 -1.60 -4.99
C LEU A 260 -4.50 -2.91 -4.35
N GLY A 261 -4.09 -2.85 -3.10
CA GLY A 261 -3.71 -4.00 -2.30
C GLY A 261 -4.65 -4.21 -1.13
N MET A 262 -4.73 -5.45 -0.70
CA MET A 262 -5.35 -5.84 0.57
C MET A 262 -4.40 -6.69 1.36
N MET A 263 -4.28 -6.44 2.65
CA MET A 263 -3.51 -7.28 3.56
C MET A 263 -4.25 -7.44 4.88
N HIS A 264 -4.62 -8.68 5.18
CA HIS A 264 -5.32 -9.02 6.41
C HIS A 264 -4.40 -9.72 7.39
N PHE A 265 -3.92 -8.99 8.37
CA PHE A 265 -3.11 -9.55 9.45
C PHE A 265 -3.96 -10.46 10.34
N GLN A 266 -3.31 -11.45 10.91
CA GLN A 266 -3.97 -12.40 11.81
C GLN A 266 -4.26 -11.78 13.19
N ASP A 267 -5.24 -12.35 13.85
CA ASP A 267 -5.57 -12.11 15.25
C ASP A 267 -5.90 -13.43 15.97
N LYS A 268 -6.18 -13.38 17.26
CA LYS A 268 -6.45 -14.58 18.09
C LYS A 268 -7.64 -15.45 17.62
N TYR A 269 -8.41 -15.01 16.64
CA TYR A 269 -9.61 -15.70 16.15
C TYR A 269 -9.44 -16.30 14.75
N ASN A 270 -8.35 -15.96 14.07
CA ASN A 270 -8.02 -16.47 12.73
C ASN A 270 -6.56 -16.84 12.58
N GLU A 271 -5.90 -17.16 13.72
CA GLU A 271 -4.50 -17.60 13.71
C GLU A 271 -4.34 -18.89 12.94
N ASP A 272 -3.35 -18.89 12.04
CA ASP A 272 -3.02 -19.98 11.15
C ASP A 272 -1.50 -20.12 11.06
N LEU A 273 -1.00 -21.30 11.46
CA LEU A 273 0.43 -21.57 11.52
C LEU A 273 1.07 -21.66 10.13
N GLU A 274 0.36 -22.12 9.11
CA GLU A 274 0.88 -22.14 7.74
C GLU A 274 1.11 -20.71 7.23
N ARG A 275 0.22 -19.80 7.54
CA ARG A 275 0.40 -18.38 7.25
C ARG A 275 1.61 -17.79 7.99
N LEU A 276 1.87 -18.21 9.22
CA LEU A 276 3.04 -17.76 9.97
C LEU A 276 4.34 -18.29 9.37
N GLN A 277 4.35 -19.55 8.94
CA GLN A 277 5.53 -20.17 8.30
C GLN A 277 5.91 -19.53 6.96
N ARG A 278 4.91 -18.96 6.25
CA ARG A 278 5.09 -18.25 4.98
C ARG A 278 5.10 -16.73 5.13
N CYS A 279 5.31 -16.21 6.32
CA CYS A 279 5.25 -14.77 6.55
C CYS A 279 6.50 -14.08 6.01
N ASP A 280 6.33 -13.10 5.14
CA ASP A 280 7.41 -12.27 4.58
C ASP A 280 7.63 -10.97 5.38
N ILE A 281 6.82 -10.72 6.39
CA ILE A 281 6.91 -9.51 7.22
C ILE A 281 7.33 -9.90 8.63
N HIS A 282 8.46 -9.37 9.09
CA HIS A 282 9.08 -9.74 10.34
C HIS A 282 9.49 -8.53 11.19
N TYR A 283 9.43 -8.73 12.51
CA TYR A 283 10.12 -7.86 13.46
C TYR A 283 11.51 -8.39 13.75
N VAL A 284 12.50 -7.52 13.66
CA VAL A 284 13.82 -7.74 14.25
C VAL A 284 13.76 -7.21 15.67
N THR A 285 14.06 -8.05 16.64
CA THR A 285 13.90 -7.73 18.07
C THR A 285 15.24 -7.53 18.77
N PRO A 286 15.31 -6.75 19.88
CA PRO A 286 16.57 -6.48 20.59
C PRO A 286 17.26 -7.72 21.16
N ASP A 287 16.54 -8.85 21.28
CA ASP A 287 17.10 -10.14 21.68
C ASP A 287 17.59 -10.98 20.49
N LEU A 288 17.82 -10.34 19.32
CA LEU A 288 18.39 -10.91 18.11
C LEU A 288 17.53 -12.00 17.45
N ARG A 289 16.22 -11.99 17.71
CA ARG A 289 15.28 -12.87 17.01
C ARG A 289 14.62 -12.15 15.83
N ILE A 290 14.22 -12.93 14.83
CA ILE A 290 13.34 -12.53 13.74
C ILE A 290 11.99 -13.19 13.99
N VAL A 291 10.94 -12.40 14.23
CA VAL A 291 9.62 -12.90 14.61
C VAL A 291 8.60 -12.49 13.55
N PRO A 292 7.78 -13.43 13.03
CA PRO A 292 6.71 -13.09 12.10
C PRO A 292 5.78 -12.01 12.68
N PHE A 293 5.39 -11.04 11.84
CA PHE A 293 4.59 -9.88 12.25
C PHE A 293 3.32 -10.29 13.00
N CYS A 294 2.58 -11.26 12.44
CA CYS A 294 1.35 -11.73 13.08
C CYS A 294 1.63 -12.41 14.41
N ALA A 295 2.61 -13.31 14.52
CA ALA A 295 2.96 -13.96 15.78
C ALA A 295 3.31 -12.96 16.89
N PHE A 296 4.09 -11.94 16.55
CA PHE A 296 4.48 -10.87 17.50
C PHE A 296 3.28 -10.13 18.09
N ASN A 297 2.22 -9.95 17.31
CA ASN A 297 1.03 -9.20 17.72
C ASN A 297 -0.10 -10.09 18.25
N VAL A 298 -0.24 -11.33 17.76
CA VAL A 298 -1.30 -12.26 18.17
C VAL A 298 -1.02 -12.87 19.53
N ILE A 299 0.25 -13.19 19.80
CA ILE A 299 0.71 -13.78 21.07
C ILE A 299 1.68 -12.82 21.76
N PRO A 300 1.20 -11.63 22.17
CA PRO A 300 2.06 -10.58 22.70
C PRO A 300 2.78 -11.02 23.98
N GLU A 301 2.15 -11.90 24.77
CA GLU A 301 2.70 -12.42 26.03
C GLU A 301 4.01 -13.21 25.82
N TRP A 302 4.19 -13.84 24.65
CA TRP A 302 5.39 -14.62 24.34
C TRP A 302 6.50 -13.80 23.69
N TYR A 303 6.14 -12.71 23.01
CA TYR A 303 7.08 -11.90 22.24
C TYR A 303 7.13 -10.46 22.73
N ARG A 304 6.18 -9.65 22.34
CA ARG A 304 6.18 -8.19 22.55
C ARG A 304 6.33 -7.82 24.03
N ASP A 305 5.50 -8.38 24.89
CA ASP A 305 5.42 -7.97 26.29
C ASP A 305 6.68 -8.37 27.06
N ARG A 306 7.28 -9.53 26.75
CA ARG A 306 8.57 -9.94 27.31
C ARG A 306 9.73 -9.06 26.86
N ILE A 307 9.74 -8.69 25.58
CA ILE A 307 10.77 -7.82 24.99
C ILE A 307 10.64 -6.42 25.60
N GLN A 308 9.46 -5.87 25.65
CA GLN A 308 9.22 -4.56 26.26
C GLN A 308 9.64 -4.54 27.73
N LYS A 309 9.21 -5.53 28.50
CA LYS A 309 9.61 -5.62 29.92
C LYS A 309 11.14 -5.65 30.13
N LYS A 310 11.88 -6.25 29.19
CA LYS A 310 13.34 -6.41 29.32
C LYS A 310 14.14 -5.22 28.78
N TYR A 311 13.65 -4.57 27.72
CA TYR A 311 14.44 -3.61 26.93
C TYR A 311 13.87 -2.19 26.89
N SER A 312 12.64 -1.96 27.38
CA SER A 312 12.08 -0.62 27.48
C SER A 312 12.44 0.05 28.80
N ILE A 313 12.45 1.36 28.80
CA ILE A 313 12.50 2.20 29.99
C ILE A 313 11.12 2.79 30.26
N THR A 314 10.85 3.23 31.48
CA THR A 314 9.60 3.89 31.82
C THR A 314 9.55 5.32 31.26
N VAL A 315 8.35 5.94 31.27
CA VAL A 315 8.21 7.35 30.87
C VAL A 315 9.00 8.26 31.79
N GLU A 316 8.96 7.98 33.07
CA GLU A 316 9.68 8.74 34.11
C GLU A 316 11.20 8.66 33.90
N GLU A 317 11.75 7.48 33.67
CA GLU A 317 13.18 7.28 33.37
C GLU A 317 13.59 7.99 32.08
N TRP A 318 12.70 7.98 31.06
CA TRP A 318 12.95 8.69 29.81
C TRP A 318 12.94 10.22 30.02
N GLU A 319 11.95 10.76 30.73
CA GLU A 319 11.84 12.18 31.04
C GLU A 319 13.05 12.68 31.85
N GLU A 320 13.51 11.88 32.81
CA GLU A 320 14.70 12.19 33.58
C GLU A 320 15.96 12.23 32.70
N ARG A 321 16.12 11.23 31.81
CA ARG A 321 17.27 11.13 30.91
C ARG A 321 17.31 12.25 29.87
N GLU A 322 16.16 12.61 29.28
CA GLU A 322 16.08 13.60 28.20
C GLU A 322 15.90 15.05 28.73
N GLY A 323 15.55 15.21 30.00
CA GLY A 323 15.35 16.52 30.64
C GLY A 323 14.08 17.26 30.14
N VAL A 324 13.12 16.54 29.54
CA VAL A 324 11.89 17.10 28.97
C VAL A 324 10.69 16.27 29.38
N LYS A 325 9.53 16.90 29.50
CA LYS A 325 8.28 16.21 29.74
C LYS A 325 7.70 15.66 28.43
N LEU A 326 7.21 14.41 28.45
CA LEU A 326 6.56 13.82 27.30
C LEU A 326 5.37 14.63 26.81
N GLU A 327 4.60 15.22 27.76
CA GLU A 327 3.43 16.04 27.47
C GLU A 327 3.74 17.29 26.64
N ASP A 328 4.93 17.89 26.82
CA ASP A 328 5.36 19.09 26.11
C ASP A 328 5.61 18.82 24.61
N GLY A 329 5.96 17.57 24.28
CA GLY A 329 6.19 17.13 22.91
C GLY A 329 4.94 16.63 22.16
N LEU A 330 3.78 16.53 22.84
CA LEU A 330 2.58 16.00 22.22
C LEU A 330 2.02 16.94 21.13
N TYR A 331 1.91 16.39 19.92
CA TYR A 331 1.25 17.08 18.82
C TYR A 331 -0.28 17.12 19.04
N ARG A 332 -0.87 18.31 18.99
CA ARG A 332 -2.29 18.52 19.27
C ARG A 332 -3.17 18.77 18.04
N GLY A 333 -2.62 18.56 16.83
CA GLY A 333 -3.32 18.75 15.56
C GLY A 333 -3.35 20.21 15.09
N LEU A 334 -3.46 20.43 13.79
CA LEU A 334 -3.53 21.78 13.18
C LEU A 334 -4.74 22.57 13.68
N MET A 335 -5.90 21.93 13.78
CA MET A 335 -7.15 22.56 14.24
C MET A 335 -7.10 23.13 15.65
N ARG A 336 -6.31 22.53 16.56
CA ARG A 336 -6.21 22.98 17.97
C ARG A 336 -5.24 24.13 18.17
N ARG A 337 -4.40 24.45 17.19
CA ARG A 337 -3.41 25.53 17.27
C ARG A 337 -3.90 26.89 16.76
N GLY A 338 -5.15 27.00 16.34
CA GLY A 338 -5.69 28.25 15.75
C GLY A 338 -5.10 28.59 14.37
N ALA A 339 -4.20 27.75 13.85
CA ALA A 339 -3.60 27.94 12.52
C ALA A 339 -4.50 27.44 11.39
N GLY A 340 -5.63 26.78 11.74
CA GLY A 340 -6.50 26.11 10.78
C GLY A 340 -7.18 27.06 9.80
N ASP A 341 -7.60 28.21 10.23
CA ASP A 341 -8.39 29.13 9.40
C ASP A 341 -7.54 29.84 8.35
N GLU A 342 -6.32 30.25 8.67
CA GLU A 342 -5.42 30.92 7.71
C GLU A 342 -4.84 29.94 6.68
N LEU A 343 -4.51 28.71 7.10
CA LEU A 343 -3.98 27.66 6.23
C LEU A 343 -5.06 27.00 5.37
N ALA A 344 -6.29 26.86 5.89
CA ALA A 344 -7.42 26.31 5.15
C ALA A 344 -7.97 27.33 4.13
N ALA A 345 -8.01 28.60 4.45
CA ALA A 345 -8.50 29.65 3.57
C ALA A 345 -7.57 29.93 2.37
N GLY A 346 -6.27 29.64 2.50
CA GLY A 346 -5.28 29.84 1.44
C GLY A 346 -5.04 28.62 0.52
N CYS A 347 -5.64 27.49 0.78
CA CYS A 347 -5.24 26.23 0.13
C CYS A 347 -6.37 25.59 -0.68
N ALA A 348 -6.26 25.63 -2.01
CA ALA A 348 -7.08 24.84 -2.95
C ALA A 348 -7.14 23.33 -2.63
N LYS A 349 -6.29 22.85 -1.73
CA LYS A 349 -6.18 21.48 -1.24
C LYS A 349 -7.31 21.09 -0.28
N SER A 350 -7.89 22.05 0.48
CA SER A 350 -9.09 21.84 1.30
C SER A 350 -10.29 21.44 0.45
N GLN A 351 -10.37 21.96 -0.76
CA GLN A 351 -11.44 21.68 -1.71
C GLN A 351 -11.41 20.23 -2.21
N MET A 352 -10.21 19.64 -2.34
CA MET A 352 -10.05 18.22 -2.73
C MET A 352 -10.63 17.25 -1.70
N PHE A 353 -10.52 17.55 -0.40
CA PHE A 353 -11.16 16.73 0.64
C PHE A 353 -12.68 16.86 0.62
N HIS A 354 -13.17 18.07 0.39
CA HIS A 354 -14.60 18.36 0.35
C HIS A 354 -15.27 17.65 -0.82
N ASP A 355 -14.65 17.72 -2.01
CA ASP A 355 -15.15 17.06 -3.22
C ASP A 355 -15.14 15.53 -3.10
N ALA A 356 -14.08 14.96 -2.47
CA ALA A 356 -14.00 13.52 -2.25
C ALA A 356 -15.04 13.03 -1.21
N SER A 357 -15.33 13.82 -0.17
CA SER A 357 -16.36 13.47 0.83
C SER A 357 -17.78 13.60 0.29
N GLN A 358 -18.05 14.53 -0.63
CA GLN A 358 -19.36 14.64 -1.29
C GLN A 358 -19.61 13.54 -2.31
N ALA A 359 -18.57 12.93 -2.87
CA ALA A 359 -18.71 11.80 -3.78
C ALA A 359 -19.02 10.47 -3.05
N THR A 360 -19.08 10.47 -1.71
CA THR A 360 -19.36 9.30 -0.86
C THR A 360 -20.76 9.37 -0.21
N MET A 361 -21.50 10.47 -0.38
CA MET A 361 -22.91 10.62 -0.01
C MET A 361 -23.82 10.37 -1.21
#